data_a4c77afffa8ee14e9f73356379e5b618
#
_entry.id   a4c77afffa8ee14e9f73356379e5b618
#
_cell.length_a   1.000
_cell.length_b   1.000
_cell.length_c   1.000
_cell.angle_alpha   90.00
_cell.angle_beta   90.00
_cell.angle_gamma   90.00
#
_symmetry.space_group_name_H-M   'P 1'
#
loop_
_entity.id
_entity.type
_entity.pdbx_description
1 polymer ?
#
loop_
_entity_poly.entity_id
_entity_poly.type
_entity_poly.pdbx_seq_one_letter_code
_entity_poly.pdbx_strand_id
1 'polypeptide(L)'
;LTKSPVELIKTQRDQIKIPIIFGTTNKEGIIQAAYMKKSLSLFDKNPTRMVPLSFNINPSSDEALEVGKEIKKFYFKDEPVDEDSIENFIDMMTDLHFLTPQMICSEMHNEFQRNSKQFLYEFRFDGELNLFKKMLQMDKHKGACHADELFYLFG
;
A
#
# COMPACT_ATOMS: atom_id res chain seq x y z
N LEU A 1 10.31 20.74 6.70
CA LEU A 1 9.77 20.34 7.99
C LEU A 1 10.91 20.24 9.01
N THR A 2 10.72 20.79 10.22
CA THR A 2 11.71 20.75 11.30
C THR A 2 11.69 19.41 12.07
N LYS A 3 10.62 18.63 11.91
CA LYS A 3 10.39 17.32 12.52
C LYS A 3 9.69 16.40 11.54
N SER A 4 9.78 15.08 11.76
CA SER A 4 9.02 14.11 10.97
C SER A 4 7.51 14.24 11.24
N PRO A 5 6.61 13.88 10.30
CA PRO A 5 5.16 13.88 10.55
C PRO A 5 4.76 13.04 11.77
N VAL A 6 5.39 11.87 11.94
CA VAL A 6 5.17 10.97 13.08
C VAL A 6 5.51 11.67 14.40
N GLU A 7 6.65 12.37 14.45
CA GLU A 7 7.07 13.10 15.65
C GLU A 7 6.14 14.28 15.95
N LEU A 8 5.65 14.98 14.90
CA LEU A 8 4.69 16.07 15.07
C LEU A 8 3.35 15.56 15.64
N ILE A 9 2.81 14.47 15.10
CA ILE A 9 1.57 13.86 15.59
C ILE A 9 1.70 13.50 17.09
N LYS A 10 2.83 12.88 17.48
CA LYS A 10 3.08 12.45 18.85
C LYS A 10 3.30 13.60 19.83
N THR A 11 3.96 14.66 19.41
CA THR A 11 4.36 15.78 20.28
C THR A 11 3.30 16.89 20.35
N GLN A 12 2.49 17.06 19.31
CA GLN A 12 1.43 18.06 19.24
C GLN A 12 0.06 17.45 19.50
N ARG A 13 -0.08 16.82 20.66
CA ARG A 13 -1.30 16.11 21.06
C ARG A 13 -2.54 17.01 21.02
N ASP A 14 -3.64 16.45 20.48
CA ASP A 14 -4.97 17.06 20.47
C ASP A 14 -5.06 18.45 19.82
N GLN A 15 -4.08 18.81 18.97
CA GLN A 15 -4.10 20.10 18.26
C GLN A 15 -4.93 20.05 16.98
N ILE A 16 -5.07 18.89 16.37
CA ILE A 16 -5.91 18.71 15.18
C ILE A 16 -7.37 18.64 15.62
N LYS A 17 -8.18 19.58 15.14
CA LYS A 17 -9.60 19.71 15.48
C LYS A 17 -10.53 19.46 14.29
N ILE A 18 -9.97 19.36 13.08
CA ILE A 18 -10.72 19.09 11.86
C ILE A 18 -10.94 17.58 11.68
N PRO A 19 -12.11 17.15 11.19
CA PRO A 19 -12.32 15.77 10.83
C PRO A 19 -11.38 15.34 9.69
N ILE A 20 -10.95 14.09 9.72
CA ILE A 20 -10.06 13.51 8.71
C ILE A 20 -10.73 12.28 8.12
N ILE A 21 -10.62 12.14 6.80
CA ILE A 21 -11.03 10.94 6.07
C ILE A 21 -9.77 10.30 5.48
N PHE A 22 -9.50 9.05 5.84
CA PHE A 22 -8.46 8.23 5.23
C PHE A 22 -9.11 7.26 4.25
N GLY A 23 -8.54 7.14 3.05
CA GLY A 23 -9.05 6.26 2.03
C GLY A 23 -7.96 5.46 1.34
N THR A 24 -8.31 4.25 0.94
CA THR A 24 -7.53 3.42 0.02
C THR A 24 -8.44 2.83 -1.04
N THR A 25 -7.86 2.44 -2.16
CA THR A 25 -8.53 1.54 -3.10
C THR A 25 -8.21 0.09 -2.74
N ASN A 26 -9.03 -0.85 -3.20
CA ASN A 26 -8.82 -2.26 -2.86
C ASN A 26 -7.72 -2.96 -3.66
N LYS A 27 -7.17 -2.31 -4.69
CA LYS A 27 -6.10 -2.84 -5.54
C LYS A 27 -5.07 -1.75 -5.88
N GLU A 28 -4.64 -1.01 -4.86
CA GLU A 28 -3.60 0.02 -4.97
C GLU A 28 -2.36 -0.47 -5.72
N GLY A 29 -1.94 -1.72 -5.45
CA GLY A 29 -0.75 -2.36 -6.02
C GLY A 29 -0.78 -2.58 -7.53
N ILE A 30 -1.91 -2.35 -8.21
CA ILE A 30 -1.97 -2.39 -9.68
C ILE A 30 -0.95 -1.40 -10.28
N ILE A 31 -0.76 -0.24 -9.65
CA ILE A 31 0.23 0.75 -10.13
C ILE A 31 1.65 0.15 -10.11
N GLN A 32 2.06 -0.50 -9.01
CA GLN A 32 3.39 -1.12 -8.94
C GLN A 32 3.51 -2.29 -9.92
N ALA A 33 2.47 -3.11 -10.05
CA ALA A 33 2.46 -4.23 -10.99
C ALA A 33 2.63 -3.74 -12.44
N ALA A 34 1.98 -2.63 -12.82
CA ALA A 34 2.15 -2.04 -14.15
C ALA A 34 3.60 -1.67 -14.46
N TYR A 35 4.29 -1.03 -13.51
CA TYR A 35 5.69 -0.61 -13.69
C TYR A 35 6.70 -1.76 -13.52
N MET A 36 6.37 -2.76 -12.69
CA MET A 36 7.31 -3.82 -12.30
C MET A 36 7.07 -5.15 -13.05
N LYS A 37 6.08 -5.23 -13.92
CA LYS A 37 5.71 -6.46 -14.65
C LYS A 37 6.90 -7.19 -15.24
N LYS A 38 7.84 -6.48 -15.87
CA LYS A 38 9.06 -7.08 -16.47
C LYS A 38 10.14 -7.47 -15.46
N SER A 39 9.95 -7.16 -14.19
CA SER A 39 10.94 -7.30 -13.11
C SER A 39 10.46 -8.20 -11.97
N LEU A 40 9.29 -8.82 -12.09
CA LEU A 40 8.69 -9.65 -11.03
C LEU A 40 9.65 -10.77 -10.59
N SER A 41 10.32 -11.42 -11.52
CA SER A 41 11.31 -12.47 -11.21
C SER A 41 12.48 -12.00 -10.32
N LEU A 42 12.72 -10.69 -10.19
CA LEU A 42 13.73 -10.16 -9.26
C LEU A 42 13.28 -10.28 -7.80
N PHE A 43 11.98 -10.23 -7.55
CA PHE A 43 11.40 -10.47 -6.23
C PHE A 43 11.47 -11.94 -5.87
N ASP A 44 11.28 -12.81 -6.84
CA ASP A 44 11.44 -14.25 -6.66
C ASP A 44 12.88 -14.63 -6.27
N LYS A 45 13.86 -14.09 -7.00
CA LYS A 45 15.29 -14.35 -6.77
C LYS A 45 15.83 -13.72 -5.50
N ASN A 46 15.27 -12.59 -5.10
CA ASN A 46 15.70 -11.86 -3.91
C ASN A 46 14.49 -11.37 -3.09
N PRO A 47 14.00 -12.19 -2.14
CA PRO A 47 12.85 -11.85 -1.31
C PRO A 47 13.03 -10.59 -0.45
N THR A 48 14.27 -10.14 -0.17
CA THR A 48 14.49 -8.89 0.59
C THR A 48 13.85 -7.68 -0.08
N ARG A 49 13.60 -7.74 -1.40
CA ARG A 49 12.90 -6.71 -2.17
C ARG A 49 11.42 -6.54 -1.79
N MET A 50 10.83 -7.54 -1.12
CA MET A 50 9.45 -7.47 -0.63
C MET A 50 9.35 -6.73 0.70
N VAL A 51 10.48 -6.54 1.42
CA VAL A 51 10.49 -5.88 2.73
C VAL A 51 10.31 -4.38 2.54
N PRO A 52 9.26 -3.77 3.13
CA PRO A 52 9.06 -2.33 3.03
C PRO A 52 10.18 -1.55 3.72
N LEU A 53 10.59 -0.44 3.11
CA LEU A 53 11.59 0.47 3.72
C LEU A 53 11.14 1.01 5.09
N SER A 54 9.84 1.10 5.31
CA SER A 54 9.24 1.53 6.58
C SER A 54 9.55 0.61 7.75
N PHE A 55 9.95 -0.65 7.50
CA PHE A 55 10.38 -1.57 8.55
C PHE A 55 11.74 -1.21 9.14
N ASN A 56 12.48 -0.32 8.47
CA ASN A 56 13.82 0.14 8.90
C ASN A 56 14.81 -1.01 9.14
N ILE A 57 14.68 -2.09 8.39
CA ILE A 57 15.57 -3.25 8.38
C ILE A 57 16.65 -3.03 7.30
N ASN A 58 17.90 -3.34 7.63
CA ASN A 58 18.98 -3.28 6.62
C ASN A 58 18.71 -4.31 5.51
N PRO A 59 18.53 -3.88 4.24
CA PRO A 59 18.20 -4.80 3.13
C PRO A 59 19.21 -5.91 2.87
N SER A 60 20.44 -5.76 3.38
CA SER A 60 21.53 -6.75 3.23
C SER A 60 21.69 -7.66 4.45
N SER A 61 20.79 -7.59 5.43
CA SER A 61 20.86 -8.39 6.65
C SER A 61 20.14 -9.74 6.48
N ASP A 62 20.51 -10.71 7.31
CA ASP A 62 19.80 -11.98 7.43
C ASP A 62 18.35 -11.76 7.87
N GLU A 63 18.09 -10.76 8.72
CA GLU A 63 16.75 -10.38 9.16
C GLU A 63 15.89 -9.98 7.96
N ALA A 64 16.40 -9.15 7.03
CA ALA A 64 15.66 -8.78 5.82
C ALA A 64 15.34 -10.00 4.95
N LEU A 65 16.27 -10.94 4.87
CA LEU A 65 16.06 -12.18 4.12
C LEU A 65 14.96 -13.04 4.73
N GLU A 66 14.96 -13.21 6.05
CA GLU A 66 13.93 -13.99 6.75
C GLU A 66 12.55 -13.32 6.63
N VAL A 67 12.44 -12.01 6.88
CA VAL A 67 11.20 -11.26 6.71
C VAL A 67 10.70 -11.35 5.25
N GLY A 68 11.60 -11.18 4.29
CA GLY A 68 11.25 -11.31 2.87
C GLY A 68 10.73 -12.70 2.48
N LYS A 69 11.31 -13.77 3.04
CA LYS A 69 10.82 -15.15 2.87
C LYS A 69 9.43 -15.35 3.46
N GLU A 70 9.17 -14.81 4.65
CA GLU A 70 7.85 -14.89 5.29
C GLU A 70 6.80 -14.14 4.46
N ILE A 71 7.11 -12.95 3.95
CA ILE A 71 6.23 -12.20 3.04
C ILE A 71 5.97 -13.03 1.78
N LYS A 72 7.01 -13.57 1.15
CA LYS A 72 6.87 -14.42 -0.03
C LYS A 72 5.97 -15.61 0.25
N LYS A 73 6.20 -16.32 1.34
CA LYS A 73 5.40 -17.48 1.75
C LYS A 73 3.93 -17.12 1.98
N PHE A 74 3.66 -15.96 2.58
CA PHE A 74 2.30 -15.52 2.86
C PHE A 74 1.49 -15.28 1.59
N TYR A 75 2.05 -14.51 0.63
CA TYR A 75 1.32 -14.11 -0.57
C TYR A 75 1.41 -15.12 -1.71
N PHE A 76 2.55 -15.76 -1.89
CA PHE A 76 2.81 -16.61 -3.05
C PHE A 76 2.86 -18.10 -2.70
N LYS A 77 2.93 -18.45 -1.41
CA LYS A 77 3.09 -19.84 -0.95
C LYS A 77 4.36 -20.42 -1.57
N ASP A 78 4.21 -21.48 -2.40
CA ASP A 78 5.30 -22.13 -3.11
C ASP A 78 5.39 -21.72 -4.59
N GLU A 79 4.56 -20.75 -5.02
CA GLU A 79 4.53 -20.28 -6.39
C GLU A 79 5.67 -19.28 -6.67
N PRO A 80 6.21 -19.24 -7.90
CA PRO A 80 7.17 -18.22 -8.31
C PRO A 80 6.50 -16.84 -8.39
N VAL A 81 7.29 -15.79 -8.27
CA VAL A 81 6.83 -14.40 -8.46
C VAL A 81 7.05 -14.01 -9.92
N ASP A 82 6.00 -14.16 -10.71
CA ASP A 82 6.00 -13.92 -12.16
C ASP A 82 4.65 -13.35 -12.64
N GLU A 83 4.42 -13.38 -13.97
CA GLU A 83 3.18 -12.86 -14.54
C GLU A 83 1.94 -13.70 -14.18
N ASP A 84 2.08 -14.98 -13.89
CA ASP A 84 0.97 -15.85 -13.56
C ASP A 84 0.50 -15.60 -12.10
N SER A 85 1.42 -15.18 -11.23
CA SER A 85 1.15 -14.80 -9.84
C SER A 85 0.97 -13.27 -9.61
N ILE A 86 0.73 -12.50 -10.68
CA ILE A 86 0.66 -11.04 -10.61
C ILE A 86 -0.44 -10.51 -9.67
N GLU A 87 -1.56 -11.23 -9.51
CA GLU A 87 -2.61 -10.84 -8.58
C GLU A 87 -2.10 -10.89 -7.12
N ASN A 88 -1.32 -11.89 -6.77
CA ASN A 88 -0.70 -12.01 -5.45
C ASN A 88 0.31 -10.87 -5.22
N PHE A 89 1.03 -10.47 -6.29
CA PHE A 89 1.93 -9.32 -6.24
C PHE A 89 1.15 -8.01 -6.01
N ILE A 90 0.02 -7.82 -6.69
CA ILE A 90 -0.86 -6.66 -6.51
C ILE A 90 -1.37 -6.60 -5.06
N ASP A 91 -1.81 -7.72 -4.50
CA ASP A 91 -2.31 -7.78 -3.12
C ASP A 91 -1.18 -7.47 -2.12
N MET A 92 -0.01 -8.08 -2.28
CA MET A 92 1.16 -7.78 -1.47
C MET A 92 1.52 -6.29 -1.49
N MET A 93 1.56 -5.67 -2.66
CA MET A 93 1.87 -4.24 -2.79
C MET A 93 0.78 -3.35 -2.19
N THR A 94 -0.50 -3.72 -2.35
CA THR A 94 -1.63 -3.02 -1.74
C THR A 94 -1.50 -3.01 -0.22
N ASP A 95 -1.29 -4.18 0.38
CA ASP A 95 -1.25 -4.33 1.83
C ASP A 95 -0.02 -3.67 2.44
N LEU A 96 1.17 -3.93 1.90
CA LEU A 96 2.42 -3.50 2.50
C LEU A 96 2.73 -2.01 2.30
N HIS A 97 2.31 -1.44 1.17
CA HIS A 97 2.70 -0.07 0.81
C HIS A 97 1.58 0.97 0.95
N PHE A 98 0.31 0.54 1.06
CA PHE A 98 -0.82 1.45 1.20
C PHE A 98 -1.66 1.14 2.44
N LEU A 99 -2.28 -0.03 2.53
CA LEU A 99 -3.23 -0.34 3.60
C LEU A 99 -2.55 -0.33 4.98
N THR A 100 -1.45 -1.06 5.17
CA THR A 100 -0.74 -1.12 6.46
C THR A 100 -0.24 0.25 6.92
N PRO A 101 0.46 1.06 6.10
CA PRO A 101 0.86 2.41 6.49
C PRO A 101 -0.32 3.32 6.84
N GLN A 102 -1.42 3.23 6.10
CA GLN A 102 -2.63 4.00 6.40
C GLN A 102 -3.23 3.60 7.74
N MET A 103 -3.34 2.30 8.03
CA MET A 103 -3.87 1.81 9.31
C MET A 103 -3.02 2.30 10.48
N ILE A 104 -1.69 2.18 10.38
CA ILE A 104 -0.76 2.70 11.40
C ILE A 104 -0.94 4.21 11.60
N CYS A 105 -1.07 4.97 10.50
CA CYS A 105 -1.29 6.42 10.57
C CYS A 105 -2.62 6.75 11.26
N SER A 106 -3.68 6.03 10.92
CA SER A 106 -5.01 6.18 11.54
C SER A 106 -4.98 5.86 13.04
N GLU A 107 -4.32 4.77 13.44
CA GLU A 107 -4.15 4.40 14.85
C GLU A 107 -3.40 5.48 15.63
N MET A 108 -2.30 6.00 15.06
CA MET A 108 -1.55 7.10 15.65
C MET A 108 -2.41 8.38 15.81
N HIS A 109 -3.19 8.73 14.80
CA HIS A 109 -4.11 9.85 14.90
C HIS A 109 -5.16 9.63 16.00
N ASN A 110 -5.71 8.43 16.10
CA ASN A 110 -6.68 8.09 17.14
C ASN A 110 -6.07 8.16 18.55
N GLU A 111 -4.81 7.76 18.70
CA GLU A 111 -4.12 7.81 19.99
C GLU A 111 -3.73 9.23 20.40
N PHE A 112 -3.19 10.04 19.47
CA PHE A 112 -2.56 11.32 19.78
C PHE A 112 -3.39 12.55 19.41
N GLN A 113 -4.48 12.41 18.63
CA GLN A 113 -5.34 13.49 18.14
C GLN A 113 -6.82 13.21 18.43
N ARG A 114 -7.15 12.96 19.70
CA ARG A 114 -8.49 12.52 20.15
C ARG A 114 -9.63 13.53 19.92
N ASN A 115 -9.28 14.80 19.65
CA ASN A 115 -10.24 15.85 19.34
C ASN A 115 -10.63 15.88 17.85
N SER A 116 -10.01 15.06 17.00
CA SER A 116 -10.31 14.91 15.59
C SER A 116 -11.13 13.65 15.34
N LYS A 117 -12.27 13.79 14.69
CA LYS A 117 -13.04 12.62 14.21
C LYS A 117 -12.34 12.02 13.00
N GLN A 118 -12.26 10.70 12.96
CA GLN A 118 -11.67 9.99 11.85
C GLN A 118 -12.70 9.11 11.17
N PHE A 119 -12.58 9.02 9.86
CA PHE A 119 -13.37 8.16 9.00
C PHE A 119 -12.41 7.40 8.08
N LEU A 120 -12.71 6.12 7.87
CA LEU A 120 -11.93 5.25 6.98
C LEU A 120 -12.85 4.73 5.89
N TYR A 121 -12.36 4.70 4.65
CA TYR A 121 -13.05 4.03 3.56
C TYR A 121 -12.11 3.18 2.74
N GLU A 122 -12.66 2.16 2.11
CA GLU A 122 -12.02 1.41 1.04
C GLU A 122 -12.88 1.50 -0.21
N PHE A 123 -12.31 2.02 -1.28
CA PHE A 123 -12.98 2.12 -2.56
C PHE A 123 -12.76 0.86 -3.38
N ARG A 124 -13.87 0.15 -3.72
CA ARG A 124 -13.85 -1.15 -4.42
C ARG A 124 -14.51 -1.14 -5.77
N PHE A 125 -15.11 -0.01 -6.16
CA PHE A 125 -15.88 0.04 -7.40
C PHE A 125 -14.97 -0.03 -8.63
N ASP A 126 -15.24 -1.02 -9.48
CA ASP A 126 -14.53 -1.24 -10.75
C ASP A 126 -15.47 -0.89 -11.89
N GLY A 127 -15.32 0.29 -12.45
CA GLY A 127 -16.25 0.85 -13.44
C GLY A 127 -15.53 1.65 -14.52
N GLU A 128 -16.35 2.34 -15.33
CA GLU A 128 -15.85 3.05 -16.51
C GLU A 128 -14.91 4.22 -16.20
N LEU A 129 -15.05 4.85 -15.04
CA LEU A 129 -14.20 5.96 -14.62
C LEU A 129 -12.92 5.52 -13.90
N ASN A 130 -12.59 4.22 -13.86
CA ASN A 130 -11.27 3.75 -13.43
C ASN A 130 -10.22 4.11 -14.49
N LEU A 131 -10.04 5.42 -14.69
CA LEU A 131 -9.25 5.94 -15.81
C LEU A 131 -7.76 5.71 -15.61
N PHE A 132 -7.29 5.74 -14.38
CA PHE A 132 -5.87 5.54 -14.11
C PHE A 132 -5.43 4.11 -14.41
N LYS A 133 -6.25 3.12 -14.02
CA LYS A 133 -6.06 1.71 -14.38
C LYS A 133 -6.00 1.52 -15.91
N LYS A 134 -6.91 2.17 -16.65
CA LYS A 134 -6.93 2.14 -18.12
C LYS A 134 -5.68 2.76 -18.73
N MET A 135 -5.23 3.91 -18.22
CA MET A 135 -3.97 4.54 -18.67
C MET A 135 -2.75 3.63 -18.48
N LEU A 136 -2.75 2.81 -17.42
CA LEU A 136 -1.71 1.83 -17.15
C LEU A 136 -1.84 0.53 -17.98
N GLN A 137 -2.88 0.40 -18.80
CA GLN A 137 -3.20 -0.81 -19.57
C GLN A 137 -3.37 -2.07 -18.68
N MET A 138 -3.99 -1.86 -17.52
CA MET A 138 -4.21 -2.89 -16.51
C MET A 138 -5.70 -3.26 -16.36
N ASP A 139 -6.54 -3.00 -17.37
CA ASP A 139 -7.99 -3.20 -17.36
C ASP A 139 -8.42 -4.63 -17.06
N LYS A 140 -7.60 -5.60 -17.40
CA LYS A 140 -7.87 -7.02 -17.15
C LYS A 140 -7.87 -7.40 -15.68
N HIS A 141 -7.26 -6.57 -14.81
CA HIS A 141 -7.19 -6.81 -13.38
C HIS A 141 -8.40 -6.19 -12.70
N LYS A 142 -9.10 -6.99 -11.90
CA LYS A 142 -10.31 -6.55 -11.19
C LYS A 142 -9.99 -5.65 -10.01
N GLY A 143 -10.91 -4.75 -9.70
CA GLY A 143 -10.82 -3.81 -8.58
C GLY A 143 -10.38 -2.41 -8.99
N ALA A 144 -10.34 -1.51 -8.04
CA ALA A 144 -9.93 -0.12 -8.22
C ALA A 144 -8.42 0.03 -7.99
N CYS A 145 -7.74 0.63 -8.97
CA CYS A 145 -6.32 0.97 -8.92
C CYS A 145 -6.10 2.25 -8.10
N HIS A 146 -4.86 2.50 -7.73
CA HIS A 146 -4.44 3.76 -7.12
C HIS A 146 -5.00 4.98 -7.86
N ALA A 147 -5.61 5.91 -7.14
CA ALA A 147 -6.24 7.14 -7.61
C ALA A 147 -7.49 6.98 -8.50
N ASP A 148 -8.00 5.77 -8.73
CA ASP A 148 -9.23 5.57 -9.52
C ASP A 148 -10.45 6.23 -8.87
N GLU A 149 -10.53 6.27 -7.53
CA GLU A 149 -11.62 6.91 -6.80
C GLU A 149 -11.72 8.41 -7.05
N LEU A 150 -10.61 9.06 -7.39
CA LEU A 150 -10.59 10.51 -7.61
C LEU A 150 -11.46 10.93 -8.80
N PHE A 151 -11.58 10.09 -9.82
CA PHE A 151 -12.41 10.37 -10.98
C PHE A 151 -13.91 10.23 -10.68
N TYR A 152 -14.28 9.53 -9.61
CA TYR A 152 -15.66 9.48 -9.12
C TYR A 152 -15.98 10.60 -8.14
N LEU A 153 -14.98 11.09 -7.42
CA LEU A 153 -15.14 12.13 -6.41
C LEU A 153 -15.07 13.54 -6.99
N PHE A 154 -14.21 13.75 -8.01
CA PHE A 154 -13.88 15.09 -8.53
C PHE A 154 -14.03 15.21 -10.05
N GLY A 155 -14.49 14.16 -10.76
CA GLY A 155 -14.54 13.91 -12.16
C GLY A 155 -15.24 14.69 -13.14
#